data_cdcf6410599d7fff096f53b67ea04913
#
_entry.id   cdcf6410599d7fff096f53b67ea04913
#
_cell.length_a   1.000
_cell.length_b   1.000
_cell.length_c   1.000
_cell.angle_alpha   90.00
_cell.angle_beta   90.00
_cell.angle_gamma   90.00
#
_symmetry.space_group_name_H-M   'P 1'
#
loop_
_entity.id
_entity.type
_entity.pdbx_description
1 polymer ?
#
loop_
_entity_poly.entity_id
_entity_poly.type
_entity_poly.pdbx_seq_one_letter_code
_entity_poly.pdbx_strand_id
1 'polypeptide(L)'
;METSGCVCCDSPTHGDSPTHGCARPMSRYTVRHNIHGVGTKPDVVPEVDLSGGWAPSVWLGAPAPGGLGLPAASPSMAWMYSPRGVFLSQQEGGDDHLVVADSGNHRVMIWHGVPDTDEQPAHVVLGQPDGETEGHAAGGRGPERGMHLPTGVLIHDGRLVVADAWHHRILIWDSVPQAGDIAPDHILGQSDPSSVEVNRGGECSASSLYWPFGIGMVGTAFWVADTGNRRVLGWLNGIPDPDQPADVILGQPDPTAHAENRGGDAGACSFRWPHDITGREDLLLIADAGDHRVLGWSPQPDTDRDADLVVGQPDFISSDEWPYGPHTNDRFRFPYAVCLDDSSGAERFAVADTANNRILLWDGMPDGPLGRGADGTDGGTVCRGADGTDGGTVCRGADYVLAQPDFGSNGENRWTSVQHNTLCWPYGMSMRGDTLAVSDSGNNRVMLWRKSS
;
A
#
# COMPACT_ATOMS: atom_id res chain seq x y z
N MET A 1 30.01 21.59 4.82
CA MET A 1 30.03 22.43 3.61
C MET A 1 30.33 21.52 2.45
N GLU A 2 29.33 21.14 1.74
CA GLU A 2 29.39 20.75 0.31
C GLU A 2 27.98 20.41 -0.12
N THR A 3 27.48 21.28 -0.96
CA THR A 3 26.16 21.22 -1.58
C THR A 3 26.27 20.33 -2.81
N SER A 4 25.56 19.22 -2.88
CA SER A 4 25.40 18.45 -4.10
C SER A 4 24.19 18.94 -4.88
N GLY A 5 24.47 19.55 -6.02
CA GLY A 5 23.46 20.02 -6.97
C GLY A 5 22.96 18.90 -7.89
N CYS A 6 21.72 19.06 -8.30
CA CYS A 6 21.09 18.30 -9.37
C CYS A 6 21.81 18.53 -10.70
N VAL A 7 22.09 17.43 -11.40
CA VAL A 7 22.61 17.44 -12.77
C VAL A 7 21.42 17.44 -13.72
N CYS A 8 21.23 18.56 -14.44
CA CYS A 8 20.41 18.60 -15.66
C CYS A 8 21.28 18.31 -16.86
N CYS A 9 20.81 17.49 -17.76
CA CYS A 9 21.46 17.12 -19.03
C CYS A 9 21.54 18.33 -19.97
N ASP A 10 22.75 18.62 -20.43
CA ASP A 10 23.06 19.56 -21.50
C ASP A 10 22.83 18.89 -22.88
N SER A 11 22.27 19.66 -23.82
CA SER A 11 22.36 19.43 -25.26
C SER A 11 22.95 20.65 -25.97
N PRO A 12 23.70 20.45 -27.06
CA PRO A 12 24.68 21.44 -27.50
C PRO A 12 24.16 22.49 -28.50
N THR A 13 24.93 23.56 -28.50
CA THR A 13 25.01 24.81 -29.27
C THR A 13 24.86 24.76 -30.77
N HIS A 14 24.25 25.80 -31.35
CA HIS A 14 24.84 26.76 -32.32
C HIS A 14 23.83 27.87 -32.68
N GLY A 15 24.22 29.10 -32.43
CA GLY A 15 24.67 30.10 -33.42
C GLY A 15 23.68 31.24 -33.64
N ASP A 16 24.15 32.48 -33.35
CA ASP A 16 23.73 33.78 -33.91
C ASP A 16 22.56 34.56 -33.29
N SER A 17 22.90 35.61 -32.57
CA SER A 17 22.14 36.85 -32.41
C SER A 17 22.24 37.67 -33.74
N PRO A 18 21.32 38.66 -34.03
CA PRO A 18 21.06 39.80 -33.17
C PRO A 18 19.66 40.49 -33.24
N THR A 19 19.49 41.43 -32.32
CA THR A 19 18.75 42.69 -32.44
C THR A 19 17.26 42.79 -32.19
N HIS A 20 16.98 43.61 -31.18
CA HIS A 20 15.89 44.59 -31.04
C HIS A 20 14.44 44.22 -31.23
N GLY A 21 13.65 44.44 -30.20
CA GLY A 21 12.30 44.81 -30.44
C GLY A 21 11.26 44.50 -29.35
N CYS A 22 10.87 45.53 -28.68
CA CYS A 22 9.57 45.72 -28.04
C CYS A 22 9.14 44.82 -26.91
N ALA A 23 9.35 45.33 -25.71
CA ALA A 23 8.55 44.95 -24.55
C ALA A 23 7.07 45.28 -24.83
N ARG A 24 6.22 44.26 -24.87
CA ARG A 24 4.79 44.44 -24.77
C ARG A 24 4.43 44.67 -23.31
N PRO A 25 3.58 45.65 -22.96
CA PRO A 25 3.18 45.86 -21.57
C PRO A 25 2.34 44.66 -21.09
N MET A 26 2.70 44.14 -19.93
CA MET A 26 1.87 43.16 -19.24
C MET A 26 0.51 43.79 -18.92
N SER A 27 -0.52 43.22 -19.50
CA SER A 27 -1.90 43.52 -19.18
C SER A 27 -2.15 43.16 -17.72
N ARG A 28 -2.37 44.13 -16.85
CA ARG A 28 -2.84 43.91 -15.48
C ARG A 28 -4.30 43.43 -15.58
N TYR A 29 -4.50 42.16 -15.29
CA TYR A 29 -5.84 41.64 -15.03
C TYR A 29 -6.31 42.14 -13.67
N THR A 30 -7.19 43.12 -13.66
CA THR A 30 -7.91 43.55 -12.45
C THR A 30 -9.09 42.59 -12.27
N VAL A 31 -8.98 41.64 -11.33
CA VAL A 31 -10.12 40.83 -10.90
C VAL A 31 -11.01 41.74 -10.07
N ARG A 32 -12.12 42.22 -10.65
CA ARG A 32 -13.16 42.89 -9.88
C ARG A 32 -14.00 41.81 -9.19
N HIS A 33 -13.83 41.70 -7.87
CA HIS A 33 -14.79 40.98 -7.06
C HIS A 33 -16.08 41.81 -6.98
N ASN A 34 -17.10 41.37 -7.68
CA ASN A 34 -18.46 41.85 -7.49
C ASN A 34 -18.98 41.30 -6.15
N ILE A 35 -18.83 42.06 -5.07
CA ILE A 35 -19.55 41.79 -3.82
C ILE A 35 -20.93 42.43 -3.94
N HIS A 36 -21.84 41.76 -4.60
CA HIS A 36 -23.26 42.09 -4.55
C HIS A 36 -24.06 40.80 -4.41
N GLY A 37 -24.65 40.65 -3.28
CA GLY A 37 -25.64 39.64 -2.98
C GLY A 37 -25.44 39.15 -1.55
N VAL A 38 -26.28 39.62 -0.63
CA VAL A 38 -26.59 38.88 0.57
C VAL A 38 -27.22 37.57 0.09
N GLY A 39 -26.37 36.60 -0.26
CA GLY A 39 -26.80 35.27 -0.61
C GLY A 39 -27.43 34.64 0.62
N THR A 40 -28.66 34.24 0.50
CA THR A 40 -29.24 33.18 1.37
C THR A 40 -28.16 32.11 1.51
N LYS A 41 -27.85 31.70 2.77
CA LYS A 41 -27.03 30.50 3.02
C LYS A 41 -27.46 29.45 1.98
N PRO A 42 -26.53 28.88 1.20
CA PRO A 42 -26.91 27.76 0.37
C PRO A 42 -27.56 26.75 1.30
N ASP A 43 -28.72 26.22 0.90
CA ASP A 43 -29.34 25.10 1.61
C ASP A 43 -28.22 24.08 1.77
N VAL A 44 -27.91 23.75 3.03
CA VAL A 44 -26.96 22.69 3.35
C VAL A 44 -27.62 21.43 2.81
N VAL A 45 -27.23 21.00 1.62
CA VAL A 45 -27.59 19.68 1.13
C VAL A 45 -27.05 18.73 2.18
N PRO A 46 -27.88 17.88 2.81
CA PRO A 46 -27.41 16.93 3.81
C PRO A 46 -26.26 16.14 3.16
N GLU A 47 -25.10 16.15 3.79
CA GLU A 47 -23.97 15.34 3.36
C GLU A 47 -24.44 13.88 3.44
N VAL A 48 -24.48 13.19 2.30
CA VAL A 48 -24.84 11.76 2.28
C VAL A 48 -23.67 11.04 2.95
N ASP A 49 -23.94 10.31 4.02
CA ASP A 49 -22.92 9.48 4.66
C ASP A 49 -22.54 8.31 3.73
N LEU A 50 -21.41 8.40 3.06
CA LEU A 50 -20.84 7.37 2.20
C LEU A 50 -19.80 6.52 2.94
N SER A 51 -19.66 6.65 4.27
CA SER A 51 -18.73 5.84 5.07
C SER A 51 -19.21 4.43 5.36
N GLY A 52 -20.48 4.13 5.12
CA GLY A 52 -21.08 2.83 5.44
C GLY A 52 -21.03 2.47 6.92
N GLY A 53 -21.08 3.49 7.79
CA GLY A 53 -21.00 3.32 9.24
C GLY A 53 -19.57 3.18 9.78
N TRP A 54 -18.55 3.28 8.94
CA TRP A 54 -17.16 3.34 9.40
C TRP A 54 -16.84 4.73 9.95
N ALA A 55 -16.33 4.78 11.17
CA ALA A 55 -15.93 6.02 11.83
C ALA A 55 -14.51 5.92 12.38
N PRO A 56 -13.69 6.98 12.30
CA PRO A 56 -12.39 7.01 12.93
C PRO A 56 -12.52 6.86 14.45
N SER A 57 -11.66 6.05 15.05
CA SER A 57 -11.75 5.71 16.47
C SER A 57 -10.49 6.04 17.25
N VAL A 58 -9.31 5.77 16.70
CA VAL A 58 -8.02 5.96 17.38
C VAL A 58 -7.01 6.54 16.41
N TRP A 59 -6.19 7.42 16.93
CA TRP A 59 -5.08 8.07 16.22
C TRP A 59 -3.76 7.72 16.92
N LEU A 60 -2.87 7.03 16.24
CA LEU A 60 -1.53 6.69 16.72
C LEU A 60 -0.48 7.45 15.92
N GLY A 61 0.51 8.03 16.58
CA GLY A 61 1.61 8.73 15.90
C GLY A 61 1.58 10.24 16.08
N ALA A 62 1.52 10.99 14.97
CA ALA A 62 1.61 12.46 14.98
C ALA A 62 0.58 13.15 15.90
N PRO A 63 0.84 14.40 16.32
CA PRO A 63 0.01 15.11 17.29
C PRO A 63 -1.44 15.28 16.88
N ALA A 64 -2.27 15.53 17.88
CA ALA A 64 -3.73 15.67 17.85
C ALA A 64 -4.30 16.51 16.68
N PRO A 65 -5.60 16.32 16.34
CA PRO A 65 -6.28 17.01 15.25
C PRO A 65 -6.08 18.52 15.20
N GLY A 66 -5.92 19.06 14.01
CA GLY A 66 -5.71 20.50 13.79
C GLY A 66 -4.24 20.93 13.86
N GLY A 67 -3.33 20.04 14.25
CA GLY A 67 -1.89 20.27 14.11
C GLY A 67 -1.41 20.02 12.68
N LEU A 68 -0.25 20.54 12.34
CA LEU A 68 0.46 20.11 11.13
C LEU A 68 0.94 18.68 11.40
N GLY A 69 0.75 17.78 10.44
CA GLY A 69 1.23 16.39 10.51
C GLY A 69 2.77 16.29 10.40
N LEU A 70 3.48 17.18 11.06
CA LEU A 70 4.93 17.20 11.06
C LEU A 70 5.45 16.09 11.99
N PRO A 71 6.50 15.35 11.57
CA PRO A 71 7.16 14.41 12.46
C PRO A 71 7.71 15.15 13.69
N ALA A 72 7.78 14.44 14.81
CA ALA A 72 8.53 14.93 15.95
C ALA A 72 9.98 15.23 15.57
N ALA A 73 10.61 16.11 16.31
CA ALA A 73 12.04 16.36 16.14
C ALA A 73 12.90 15.12 16.44
N SER A 74 12.34 14.16 17.18
CA SER A 74 12.96 12.86 17.48
C SER A 74 11.87 11.77 17.55
N PRO A 75 12.14 10.53 17.16
CA PRO A 75 11.23 9.43 17.33
C PRO A 75 10.97 9.16 18.83
N SER A 76 9.88 8.47 19.13
CA SER A 76 9.57 7.97 20.48
C SER A 76 8.74 6.70 20.38
N MET A 77 8.40 6.08 21.51
CA MET A 77 7.50 4.92 21.53
C MET A 77 6.08 5.23 21.03
N ALA A 78 5.71 6.50 20.88
CA ALA A 78 4.37 6.91 20.42
C ALA A 78 4.39 7.58 19.04
N TRP A 79 5.53 8.12 18.59
CA TRP A 79 5.57 8.96 17.39
C TRP A 79 6.21 8.22 16.22
N MET A 80 5.65 8.40 15.04
CA MET A 80 6.04 7.73 13.80
C MET A 80 6.52 8.73 12.75
N TYR A 81 7.25 8.21 11.76
CA TYR A 81 7.58 8.95 10.56
C TYR A 81 7.31 8.10 9.31
N SER A 82 6.37 8.56 8.48
CA SER A 82 6.00 7.89 7.22
C SER A 82 5.77 6.37 7.38
N PRO A 83 4.86 5.92 8.28
CA PRO A 83 4.57 4.50 8.42
C PRO A 83 3.97 3.96 7.12
N ARG A 84 4.40 2.76 6.68
CA ARG A 84 3.94 2.16 5.42
C ARG A 84 3.16 0.88 5.58
N GLY A 85 3.57 -0.02 6.46
CA GLY A 85 2.88 -1.27 6.71
C GLY A 85 2.11 -1.23 8.03
N VAL A 86 0.98 -1.92 8.08
CA VAL A 86 0.21 -2.14 9.30
C VAL A 86 -0.44 -3.50 9.26
N PHE A 87 -0.48 -4.19 10.40
CA PHE A 87 -1.13 -5.49 10.52
C PHE A 87 -1.88 -5.60 11.84
N LEU A 88 -3.15 -5.99 11.76
CA LEU A 88 -4.01 -6.36 12.88
C LEU A 88 -4.02 -7.88 13.03
N SER A 89 -3.47 -8.38 14.12
CA SER A 89 -3.58 -9.79 14.49
C SER A 89 -4.71 -9.97 15.48
N GLN A 90 -5.62 -10.88 15.17
CA GLN A 90 -6.58 -11.44 16.12
C GLN A 90 -6.45 -12.95 16.08
N GLN A 91 -5.94 -13.55 17.14
CA GLN A 91 -5.86 -15.01 17.25
C GLN A 91 -6.96 -15.52 18.18
N GLU A 92 -7.68 -16.56 17.77
CA GLU A 92 -8.60 -17.25 18.65
C GLU A 92 -7.81 -17.83 19.86
N GLY A 93 -8.02 -17.22 21.04
CA GLY A 93 -7.34 -17.62 22.27
C GLY A 93 -5.88 -17.18 22.39
N GLY A 94 -5.40 -16.32 21.49
CA GLY A 94 -4.08 -15.66 21.52
C GLY A 94 -4.17 -14.18 21.89
N ASP A 95 -3.02 -13.54 22.04
CA ASP A 95 -2.95 -12.10 22.27
C ASP A 95 -3.15 -11.35 20.93
N ASP A 96 -4.09 -10.40 20.91
CA ASP A 96 -4.23 -9.48 19.80
C ASP A 96 -2.99 -8.58 19.70
N HIS A 97 -2.60 -8.22 18.49
CA HIS A 97 -1.49 -7.31 18.25
C HIS A 97 -1.84 -6.31 17.15
N LEU A 98 -1.33 -5.09 17.31
CA LEU A 98 -1.13 -4.16 16.19
C LEU A 98 0.37 -4.08 15.93
N VAL A 99 0.77 -4.28 14.67
CA VAL A 99 2.16 -4.14 14.22
C VAL A 99 2.23 -3.07 13.14
N VAL A 100 3.18 -2.16 13.25
CA VAL A 100 3.37 -1.06 12.30
C VAL A 100 4.81 -0.99 11.83
N ALA A 101 5.02 -0.98 10.53
CA ALA A 101 6.29 -0.62 9.92
C ALA A 101 6.41 0.92 9.91
N ASP A 102 7.10 1.47 10.89
CA ASP A 102 7.46 2.89 11.00
C ASP A 102 8.67 3.18 10.10
N SER A 103 8.39 3.20 8.79
CA SER A 103 9.40 3.09 7.73
C SER A 103 10.41 4.22 7.76
N GLY A 104 9.97 5.46 7.97
CA GLY A 104 10.85 6.63 8.00
C GLY A 104 11.81 6.64 9.20
N ASN A 105 11.48 5.96 10.29
CA ASN A 105 12.34 5.72 11.44
C ASN A 105 13.08 4.38 11.40
N HIS A 106 12.96 3.63 10.28
CA HIS A 106 13.67 2.36 10.04
C HIS A 106 13.43 1.29 11.11
N ARG A 107 12.17 1.14 11.56
CA ARG A 107 11.81 0.28 12.67
C ARG A 107 10.41 -0.31 12.52
N VAL A 108 10.12 -1.31 13.34
CA VAL A 108 8.77 -1.86 13.53
C VAL A 108 8.34 -1.60 14.96
N MET A 109 7.09 -1.16 15.12
CA MET A 109 6.45 -0.90 16.41
C MET A 109 5.35 -1.94 16.66
N ILE A 110 5.28 -2.48 17.89
CA ILE A 110 4.33 -3.53 18.27
C ILE A 110 3.53 -3.07 19.49
N TRP A 111 2.22 -3.17 19.39
CA TRP A 111 1.29 -3.04 20.52
C TRP A 111 0.74 -4.43 20.87
N HIS A 112 0.80 -4.78 22.15
CA HIS A 112 0.09 -5.94 22.69
C HIS A 112 -1.36 -5.51 22.95
N GLY A 113 -2.29 -6.06 22.17
CA GLY A 113 -3.65 -5.59 22.03
C GLY A 113 -3.82 -4.53 20.95
N VAL A 114 -5.07 -4.33 20.51
CA VAL A 114 -5.44 -3.23 19.62
C VAL A 114 -5.59 -1.96 20.44
N PRO A 115 -4.85 -0.87 20.14
CA PRO A 115 -4.96 0.38 20.88
C PRO A 115 -6.40 0.93 20.91
N ASP A 116 -6.79 1.52 22.04
CA ASP A 116 -8.12 2.09 22.27
C ASP A 116 -8.10 3.58 22.63
N THR A 117 -6.89 4.16 22.77
CA THR A 117 -6.68 5.58 23.07
C THR A 117 -5.73 6.21 22.08
N ASP A 118 -5.95 7.50 21.78
CA ASP A 118 -5.06 8.27 20.92
C ASP A 118 -3.64 8.34 21.50
N GLU A 119 -2.65 8.38 20.61
CA GLU A 119 -1.22 8.52 20.95
C GLU A 119 -0.69 7.42 21.89
N GLN A 120 -1.38 6.29 22.03
CA GLN A 120 -0.92 5.19 22.88
C GLN A 120 0.47 4.74 22.44
N PRO A 121 1.48 4.72 23.34
CA PRO A 121 2.83 4.29 22.99
C PRO A 121 2.87 2.79 22.69
N ALA A 122 3.75 2.40 21.75
CA ALA A 122 4.04 0.99 21.49
C ALA A 122 4.70 0.32 22.70
N HIS A 123 4.58 -0.99 22.78
CA HIS A 123 5.20 -1.79 23.82
C HIS A 123 6.62 -2.24 23.44
N VAL A 124 6.84 -2.48 22.13
CA VAL A 124 8.10 -3.01 21.59
C VAL A 124 8.50 -2.22 20.35
N VAL A 125 9.81 -1.99 20.18
CA VAL A 125 10.42 -1.47 18.97
C VAL A 125 11.50 -2.46 18.51
N LEU A 126 11.46 -2.84 17.22
CA LEU A 126 12.47 -3.68 16.57
C LEU A 126 13.17 -2.90 15.46
N GLY A 127 14.43 -3.21 15.19
CA GLY A 127 15.24 -2.54 14.16
C GLY A 127 15.96 -1.28 14.66
N GLN A 128 15.68 -0.86 15.90
CA GLN A 128 16.40 0.19 16.63
C GLN A 128 16.71 -0.29 18.04
N PRO A 129 17.79 0.23 18.68
CA PRO A 129 18.14 -0.17 20.06
C PRO A 129 17.12 0.27 21.11
N ASP A 130 16.36 1.33 20.82
CA ASP A 130 15.35 1.93 21.69
C ASP A 130 14.30 2.70 20.89
N GLY A 131 13.37 3.36 21.56
CA GLY A 131 12.31 4.16 20.94
C GLY A 131 12.74 5.54 20.46
N GLU A 132 13.94 6.00 20.77
CA GLU A 132 14.42 7.37 20.48
C GLU A 132 15.51 7.40 19.40
N THR A 133 16.12 6.25 19.09
CA THR A 133 17.13 6.12 18.04
C THR A 133 16.48 6.12 16.65
N GLU A 134 17.13 6.79 15.72
CA GLU A 134 16.76 6.86 14.30
C GLU A 134 17.94 6.50 13.39
N GLY A 135 17.66 6.39 12.09
CA GLY A 135 18.65 6.08 11.07
C GLY A 135 18.66 4.59 10.70
N HIS A 136 19.04 4.32 9.46
CA HIS A 136 19.07 2.95 8.94
C HIS A 136 20.08 2.06 9.69
N ALA A 137 19.89 0.77 9.57
CA ALA A 137 20.77 -0.23 10.19
C ALA A 137 21.00 0.03 11.70
N ALA A 138 19.91 0.23 12.44
CA ALA A 138 19.90 0.50 13.88
C ALA A 138 20.77 1.70 14.29
N GLY A 139 20.62 2.84 13.60
CA GLY A 139 21.42 4.03 13.83
C GLY A 139 22.91 3.84 13.50
N GLY A 140 23.21 2.98 12.53
CA GLY A 140 24.58 2.67 12.09
C GLY A 140 25.26 1.54 12.84
N ARG A 141 24.51 0.76 13.69
CA ARG A 141 25.05 -0.42 14.42
C ARG A 141 25.25 -1.65 13.54
N GLY A 142 24.64 -1.68 12.38
CA GLY A 142 24.69 -2.77 11.41
C GLY A 142 23.33 -3.33 11.04
N PRO A 143 23.23 -3.97 9.88
CA PRO A 143 21.97 -4.54 9.39
C PRO A 143 21.53 -5.79 10.16
N GLU A 144 22.42 -6.48 10.91
CA GLU A 144 22.10 -7.71 11.64
C GLU A 144 20.96 -7.53 12.66
N ARG A 145 20.80 -6.32 13.18
CA ARG A 145 19.73 -5.94 14.13
C ARG A 145 18.93 -4.73 13.65
N GLY A 146 19.34 -4.11 12.54
CA GLY A 146 18.73 -2.91 12.02
C GLY A 146 17.91 -3.17 10.76
N MET A 147 17.07 -2.22 10.42
CA MET A 147 16.25 -2.22 9.23
C MET A 147 16.52 -1.00 8.36
N HIS A 148 16.10 -1.05 7.11
CA HIS A 148 16.10 0.10 6.22
C HIS A 148 14.78 0.20 5.48
N LEU A 149 13.94 1.18 5.88
CA LEU A 149 12.61 1.43 5.32
C LEU A 149 11.76 0.13 5.28
N PRO A 150 11.47 -0.53 6.42
CA PRO A 150 10.59 -1.68 6.45
C PRO A 150 9.20 -1.30 5.92
N THR A 151 8.52 -2.24 5.27
CA THR A 151 7.24 -2.01 4.61
C THR A 151 6.18 -3.03 5.05
N GLY A 152 6.09 -4.19 4.43
CA GLY A 152 5.13 -5.22 4.80
C GLY A 152 5.39 -5.80 6.20
N VAL A 153 4.34 -6.02 6.97
CA VAL A 153 4.37 -6.68 8.28
C VAL A 153 3.23 -7.69 8.36
N LEU A 154 3.50 -8.85 8.97
CA LEU A 154 2.56 -9.96 9.07
C LEU A 154 2.82 -10.74 10.36
N ILE A 155 1.75 -11.18 11.05
CA ILE A 155 1.81 -12.23 12.06
C ILE A 155 1.05 -13.44 11.54
N HIS A 156 1.72 -14.60 11.50
CA HIS A 156 1.12 -15.87 11.12
C HIS A 156 1.67 -17.00 11.99
N ASP A 157 0.80 -17.82 12.56
CA ASP A 157 1.15 -18.91 13.48
C ASP A 157 2.12 -18.50 14.60
N GLY A 158 1.92 -17.29 15.16
CA GLY A 158 2.74 -16.72 16.21
C GLY A 158 4.08 -16.15 15.74
N ARG A 159 4.46 -16.31 14.48
CA ARG A 159 5.67 -15.73 13.88
C ARG A 159 5.42 -14.31 13.45
N LEU A 160 6.40 -13.43 13.65
CA LEU A 160 6.43 -12.09 13.05
C LEU A 160 7.28 -12.13 11.79
N VAL A 161 6.75 -11.59 10.69
CA VAL A 161 7.43 -11.46 9.41
C VAL A 161 7.44 -10.00 8.98
N VAL A 162 8.59 -9.49 8.52
CA VAL A 162 8.79 -8.09 8.14
C VAL A 162 9.53 -8.00 6.80
N ALA A 163 9.00 -7.25 5.86
CA ALA A 163 9.72 -6.86 4.65
C ALA A 163 10.67 -5.70 4.96
N ASP A 164 11.96 -5.97 5.04
CA ASP A 164 13.04 -4.98 5.19
C ASP A 164 13.48 -4.51 3.80
N ALA A 165 12.63 -3.66 3.20
CA ALA A 165 12.59 -3.41 1.77
C ALA A 165 13.92 -2.93 1.17
N TRP A 166 14.60 -1.98 1.82
CA TRP A 166 15.83 -1.40 1.31
C TRP A 166 17.11 -2.16 1.71
N HIS A 167 16.97 -3.22 2.52
CA HIS A 167 17.97 -4.25 2.68
C HIS A 167 17.67 -5.48 1.83
N HIS A 168 16.62 -5.44 1.00
CA HIS A 168 16.27 -6.45 0.00
C HIS A 168 16.07 -7.83 0.60
N ARG A 169 15.34 -7.91 1.74
CA ARG A 169 15.18 -9.14 2.50
C ARG A 169 13.86 -9.19 3.28
N ILE A 170 13.49 -10.38 3.72
CA ILE A 170 12.42 -10.61 4.68
C ILE A 170 13.05 -11.07 5.99
N LEU A 171 12.63 -10.48 7.09
CA LEU A 171 13.04 -10.83 8.44
C LEU A 171 11.94 -11.64 9.11
N ILE A 172 12.30 -12.71 9.82
CA ILE A 172 11.35 -13.62 10.47
C ILE A 172 11.79 -13.86 11.91
N TRP A 173 10.86 -13.67 12.85
CA TRP A 173 10.98 -14.09 14.24
C TRP A 173 10.03 -15.25 14.48
N ASP A 174 10.52 -16.33 15.11
CA ASP A 174 9.72 -17.54 15.40
C ASP A 174 8.62 -17.30 16.44
N SER A 175 8.65 -16.17 17.11
CA SER A 175 7.56 -15.68 17.96
C SER A 175 7.51 -14.16 17.92
N VAL A 176 6.33 -13.56 18.18
CA VAL A 176 6.22 -12.10 18.31
C VAL A 176 7.08 -11.62 19.47
N PRO A 177 8.11 -10.77 19.20
CA PRO A 177 9.01 -10.31 20.25
C PRO A 177 8.32 -9.54 21.36
N GLN A 178 8.66 -9.85 22.61
CA GLN A 178 8.13 -9.21 23.81
C GLN A 178 9.05 -8.09 24.35
N ALA A 179 10.22 -7.92 23.73
CA ALA A 179 11.21 -6.90 24.08
C ALA A 179 11.86 -6.34 22.81
N GLY A 180 12.41 -5.13 22.88
CA GLY A 180 13.13 -4.50 21.78
C GLY A 180 14.53 -5.05 21.55
N ASP A 181 15.18 -4.59 20.47
CA ASP A 181 16.56 -4.91 20.07
C ASP A 181 16.83 -6.42 19.92
N ILE A 182 15.83 -7.20 19.48
CA ILE A 182 15.95 -8.64 19.23
C ILE A 182 16.19 -8.86 17.72
N ALA A 183 17.28 -9.55 17.37
CA ALA A 183 17.58 -9.95 16.01
C ALA A 183 16.53 -10.96 15.47
N PRO A 184 16.27 -10.99 14.15
CA PRO A 184 15.43 -12.03 13.56
C PRO A 184 16.10 -13.41 13.67
N ASP A 185 15.28 -14.46 13.75
CA ASP A 185 15.74 -15.85 13.78
C ASP A 185 16.13 -16.33 12.37
N HIS A 186 15.40 -15.86 11.34
CA HIS A 186 15.61 -16.25 9.94
C HIS A 186 15.54 -15.05 9.01
N ILE A 187 16.21 -15.19 7.86
CA ILE A 187 16.24 -14.16 6.80
C ILE A 187 16.04 -14.83 5.44
N LEU A 188 15.16 -14.23 4.60
CA LEU A 188 15.00 -14.63 3.20
C LEU A 188 15.51 -13.50 2.29
N GLY A 189 15.98 -13.84 1.10
CA GLY A 189 16.41 -12.87 0.09
C GLY A 189 17.88 -12.47 0.18
N GLN A 190 18.56 -12.72 1.29
CA GLN A 190 19.99 -12.47 1.47
C GLN A 190 20.72 -13.75 1.91
N SER A 191 22.04 -13.81 1.72
CA SER A 191 22.86 -14.98 2.08
C SER A 191 23.21 -15.01 3.57
N ASP A 192 23.24 -13.87 4.23
CA ASP A 192 23.58 -13.73 5.64
C ASP A 192 23.00 -12.42 6.23
N PRO A 193 22.96 -12.25 7.57
CA PRO A 193 22.37 -11.08 8.21
C PRO A 193 23.04 -9.74 7.90
N SER A 194 24.29 -9.74 7.47
CA SER A 194 25.07 -8.52 7.17
C SER A 194 24.92 -8.08 5.69
N SER A 195 24.46 -8.99 4.83
CA SER A 195 24.25 -8.73 3.40
C SER A 195 23.01 -7.90 3.13
N VAL A 196 23.14 -6.90 2.25
CA VAL A 196 22.05 -5.94 1.92
C VAL A 196 22.01 -5.59 0.43
N GLU A 197 22.70 -6.33 -0.41
CA GLU A 197 22.81 -6.03 -1.84
C GLU A 197 21.56 -6.49 -2.60
N VAL A 198 21.17 -5.70 -3.61
CA VAL A 198 20.10 -6.07 -4.56
C VAL A 198 20.37 -7.45 -5.14
N ASN A 199 19.40 -8.34 -5.08
CA ASN A 199 19.51 -9.69 -5.62
C ASN A 199 20.78 -10.42 -5.13
N ARG A 200 21.17 -10.23 -3.85
CA ARG A 200 22.41 -10.82 -3.26
C ARG A 200 23.69 -10.39 -3.97
N GLY A 201 23.70 -9.23 -4.62
CA GLY A 201 24.83 -8.73 -5.41
C GLY A 201 25.03 -9.43 -6.75
N GLY A 202 24.07 -10.23 -7.21
CA GLY A 202 24.11 -11.01 -8.44
C GLY A 202 22.91 -10.79 -9.36
N GLU A 203 22.66 -11.77 -10.21
CA GLU A 203 21.48 -11.81 -11.04
C GLU A 203 20.22 -12.13 -10.23
N CYS A 204 19.07 -11.71 -10.73
CA CYS A 204 17.76 -12.05 -10.19
C CYS A 204 17.56 -13.58 -10.21
N SER A 205 17.00 -14.15 -9.15
CA SER A 205 16.78 -15.59 -9.03
C SER A 205 15.50 -15.89 -8.21
N ALA A 206 15.08 -17.15 -8.15
CA ALA A 206 13.90 -17.56 -7.38
C ALA A 206 14.04 -17.41 -5.86
N SER A 207 15.24 -17.13 -5.34
CA SER A 207 15.51 -16.95 -3.90
C SER A 207 16.13 -15.58 -3.57
N SER A 208 16.29 -14.69 -4.55
CA SER A 208 16.77 -13.32 -4.33
C SER A 208 15.63 -12.32 -4.36
N LEU A 209 15.85 -11.15 -3.75
CA LEU A 209 14.85 -10.08 -3.65
C LEU A 209 15.44 -8.74 -4.05
N TYR A 210 14.59 -7.91 -4.61
CA TYR A 210 14.87 -6.51 -4.83
C TYR A 210 13.66 -5.66 -4.39
N TRP A 211 13.83 -4.95 -3.27
CA TRP A 211 12.82 -4.05 -2.77
C TRP A 211 11.46 -4.76 -2.51
N PRO A 212 11.43 -5.84 -1.68
CA PRO A 212 10.19 -6.50 -1.32
C PRO A 212 9.29 -5.52 -0.56
N PHE A 213 8.02 -5.42 -0.94
CA PHE A 213 7.12 -4.44 -0.36
C PHE A 213 6.04 -5.09 0.49
N GLY A 214 5.05 -5.71 -0.11
CA GLY A 214 3.97 -6.41 0.57
C GLY A 214 4.29 -7.89 0.79
N ILE A 215 3.77 -8.43 1.87
CA ILE A 215 3.84 -9.85 2.22
C ILE A 215 2.47 -10.32 2.70
N GLY A 216 2.09 -11.55 2.35
CA GLY A 216 0.79 -12.07 2.74
C GLY A 216 0.77 -13.58 2.87
N MET A 217 -0.07 -14.07 3.78
CA MET A 217 -0.51 -15.47 3.79
C MET A 217 -1.88 -15.56 3.14
N VAL A 218 -2.00 -16.42 2.14
CA VAL A 218 -3.26 -16.68 1.44
C VAL A 218 -3.50 -18.19 1.44
N GLY A 219 -4.47 -18.65 2.19
CA GLY A 219 -4.58 -20.07 2.52
C GLY A 219 -3.31 -20.56 3.22
N THR A 220 -2.67 -21.58 2.66
CA THR A 220 -1.39 -22.12 3.15
C THR A 220 -0.18 -21.49 2.48
N ALA A 221 -0.35 -20.68 1.45
CA ALA A 221 0.77 -20.11 0.68
C ALA A 221 1.27 -18.78 1.25
N PHE A 222 2.59 -18.63 1.32
CA PHE A 222 3.26 -17.37 1.63
C PHE A 222 3.64 -16.66 0.34
N TRP A 223 3.28 -15.38 0.24
CA TRP A 223 3.52 -14.55 -0.95
C TRP A 223 4.32 -13.30 -0.61
N VAL A 224 5.21 -12.90 -1.51
CA VAL A 224 6.05 -11.70 -1.41
C VAL A 224 5.96 -10.88 -2.69
N ALA A 225 5.55 -9.64 -2.59
CA ALA A 225 5.65 -8.66 -3.68
C ALA A 225 7.12 -8.21 -3.81
N ASP A 226 7.85 -8.82 -4.73
CA ASP A 226 9.24 -8.49 -5.07
C ASP A 226 9.24 -7.32 -6.08
N THR A 227 8.80 -6.16 -5.58
CA THR A 227 8.42 -4.97 -6.35
C THR A 227 9.53 -4.48 -7.27
N GLY A 228 10.77 -4.48 -6.78
CA GLY A 228 11.94 -4.06 -7.57
C GLY A 228 12.22 -4.95 -8.77
N ASN A 229 11.88 -6.23 -8.68
CA ASN A 229 11.98 -7.20 -9.78
C ASN A 229 10.67 -7.35 -10.57
N ARG A 230 9.63 -6.56 -10.30
CA ARG A 230 8.34 -6.54 -11.01
C ARG A 230 7.65 -7.91 -11.04
N ARG A 231 7.67 -8.62 -9.91
CA ARG A 231 7.12 -9.97 -9.78
C ARG A 231 6.57 -10.22 -8.39
N VAL A 232 5.83 -11.31 -8.26
CA VAL A 232 5.40 -11.83 -6.97
C VAL A 232 5.91 -13.26 -6.82
N LEU A 233 6.54 -13.54 -5.68
CA LEU A 233 7.06 -14.85 -5.33
C LEU A 233 6.10 -15.56 -4.39
N GLY A 234 5.84 -16.84 -4.65
CA GLY A 234 4.96 -17.69 -3.86
C GLY A 234 5.62 -18.97 -3.38
N TRP A 235 5.42 -19.30 -2.09
CA TRP A 235 5.77 -20.59 -1.49
C TRP A 235 4.49 -21.25 -1.02
N LEU A 236 4.10 -22.34 -1.66
CA LEU A 236 2.78 -22.95 -1.53
C LEU A 236 2.57 -23.68 -0.18
N ASN A 237 3.64 -24.01 0.52
CA ASN A 237 3.62 -24.76 1.76
C ASN A 237 3.93 -23.91 3.02
N GLY A 238 3.73 -22.62 2.97
CA GLY A 238 3.93 -21.70 4.08
C GLY A 238 5.22 -20.88 3.98
N ILE A 239 5.59 -20.25 5.09
CA ILE A 239 6.82 -19.45 5.19
C ILE A 239 8.01 -20.38 4.95
N PRO A 240 8.87 -20.11 3.94
CA PRO A 240 9.93 -21.03 3.55
C PRO A 240 11.11 -21.05 4.54
N ASP A 241 11.90 -22.11 4.46
CA ASP A 241 13.24 -22.12 5.05
C ASP A 241 14.18 -21.11 4.34
N PRO A 242 15.25 -20.63 5.00
CA PRO A 242 16.27 -19.81 4.37
C PRO A 242 16.81 -20.47 3.09
N ASP A 243 17.00 -19.66 2.04
CA ASP A 243 17.47 -20.07 0.72
C ASP A 243 16.53 -20.97 -0.11
N GLN A 244 15.38 -21.34 0.41
CA GLN A 244 14.39 -22.08 -0.38
C GLN A 244 13.90 -21.22 -1.54
N PRO A 245 14.04 -21.70 -2.81
CA PRO A 245 13.51 -20.98 -3.95
C PRO A 245 11.98 -20.94 -3.91
N ALA A 246 11.40 -19.88 -4.47
CA ALA A 246 9.95 -19.80 -4.63
C ALA A 246 9.42 -20.91 -5.54
N ASP A 247 8.27 -21.47 -5.18
CA ASP A 247 7.57 -22.49 -5.98
C ASP A 247 6.92 -21.84 -7.21
N VAL A 248 6.43 -20.60 -7.05
CA VAL A 248 5.72 -19.84 -8.08
C VAL A 248 6.32 -18.47 -8.26
N ILE A 249 6.46 -18.03 -9.49
CA ILE A 249 6.87 -16.67 -9.85
C ILE A 249 5.80 -16.11 -10.78
N LEU A 250 5.03 -15.11 -10.30
CA LEU A 250 4.04 -14.41 -11.10
C LEU A 250 4.61 -13.11 -11.66
N GLY A 251 4.20 -12.76 -12.87
CA GLY A 251 4.55 -11.48 -13.48
C GLY A 251 5.82 -11.48 -14.32
N GLN A 252 6.61 -12.56 -14.28
CA GLN A 252 7.81 -12.71 -15.10
C GLN A 252 7.88 -14.11 -15.74
N PRO A 253 8.42 -14.23 -16.95
CA PRO A 253 8.45 -15.51 -17.68
C PRO A 253 9.41 -16.54 -17.08
N ASP A 254 10.39 -16.10 -16.31
CA ASP A 254 11.39 -16.95 -15.67
C ASP A 254 12.02 -16.26 -14.43
N PRO A 255 12.79 -16.99 -13.60
CA PRO A 255 13.36 -16.45 -12.37
C PRO A 255 14.37 -15.31 -12.54
N THR A 256 14.92 -15.12 -13.72
CA THR A 256 15.97 -14.11 -13.98
C THR A 256 15.42 -12.84 -14.62
N ALA A 257 14.20 -12.91 -15.16
CA ALA A 257 13.52 -11.77 -15.75
C ALA A 257 13.00 -10.79 -14.67
N HIS A 258 13.07 -9.49 -14.98
CA HIS A 258 12.66 -8.41 -14.06
C HIS A 258 12.22 -7.15 -14.80
N ALA A 259 11.88 -7.26 -16.08
CA ALA A 259 11.42 -6.13 -16.87
C ALA A 259 10.01 -5.70 -16.47
N GLU A 260 9.77 -4.39 -16.44
CA GLU A 260 8.43 -3.80 -16.23
C GLU A 260 7.47 -4.34 -17.30
N ASN A 261 6.33 -4.86 -16.87
CA ASN A 261 5.35 -5.51 -17.76
C ASN A 261 5.97 -6.50 -18.74
N ARG A 262 6.97 -7.31 -18.29
CA ARG A 262 7.71 -8.27 -19.13
C ARG A 262 8.37 -7.62 -20.35
N GLY A 263 8.63 -6.30 -20.30
CA GLY A 263 9.22 -5.52 -21.40
C GLY A 263 8.21 -5.08 -22.47
N GLY A 264 6.92 -5.20 -22.21
CA GLY A 264 5.81 -4.80 -23.08
C GLY A 264 4.82 -3.86 -22.40
N ASP A 265 3.59 -3.88 -22.88
CA ASP A 265 2.45 -3.19 -22.29
C ASP A 265 1.88 -3.99 -21.11
N ALA A 266 1.01 -3.35 -20.30
CA ALA A 266 0.28 -4.02 -19.24
C ALA A 266 -0.50 -5.24 -19.78
N GLY A 267 -0.58 -6.30 -19.00
CA GLY A 267 -1.26 -7.54 -19.39
C GLY A 267 -1.76 -8.32 -18.17
N ALA A 268 -2.54 -9.39 -18.41
CA ALA A 268 -3.12 -10.20 -17.35
C ALA A 268 -2.08 -10.99 -16.53
N CYS A 269 -0.88 -11.19 -17.06
CA CYS A 269 0.22 -11.93 -16.41
C CYS A 269 1.47 -11.07 -16.16
N SER A 270 1.32 -9.76 -16.04
CA SER A 270 2.45 -8.85 -15.86
C SER A 270 2.20 -7.84 -14.77
N PHE A 271 3.27 -7.27 -14.21
CA PHE A 271 3.23 -6.21 -13.21
C PHE A 271 4.16 -5.06 -13.57
N ARG A 272 3.74 -3.89 -13.15
CA ARG A 272 4.60 -2.71 -13.13
C ARG A 272 5.20 -2.48 -11.74
N TRP A 273 4.36 -2.35 -10.70
CA TRP A 273 4.80 -2.21 -9.31
C TRP A 273 3.85 -3.00 -8.39
N PRO A 274 4.01 -4.33 -8.25
CA PRO A 274 3.23 -5.08 -7.27
C PRO A 274 3.61 -4.62 -5.87
N HIS A 275 2.61 -4.22 -5.06
CA HIS A 275 2.85 -3.58 -3.76
C HIS A 275 2.30 -4.35 -2.58
N ASP A 276 1.08 -4.89 -2.69
CA ASP A 276 0.44 -5.56 -1.57
C ASP A 276 -0.33 -6.79 -2.02
N ILE A 277 -0.56 -7.70 -1.07
CA ILE A 277 -1.09 -9.04 -1.32
C ILE A 277 -2.11 -9.37 -0.24
N THR A 278 -3.28 -9.81 -0.66
CA THR A 278 -4.32 -10.35 0.22
C THR A 278 -5.05 -11.48 -0.47
N GLY A 279 -5.98 -12.11 0.23
CA GLY A 279 -6.83 -13.13 -0.36
C GLY A 279 -7.42 -14.09 0.67
N ARG A 280 -8.03 -15.15 0.17
CA ARG A 280 -8.51 -16.29 0.92
C ARG A 280 -8.11 -17.58 0.20
N GLU A 281 -8.42 -18.75 0.78
CA GLU A 281 -7.92 -20.05 0.30
C GLU A 281 -8.01 -20.26 -1.23
N ASP A 282 -9.07 -19.79 -1.87
CA ASP A 282 -9.36 -19.95 -3.30
C ASP A 282 -9.14 -18.67 -4.14
N LEU A 283 -8.63 -17.60 -3.55
CA LEU A 283 -8.49 -16.30 -4.22
C LEU A 283 -7.24 -15.58 -3.77
N LEU A 284 -6.35 -15.29 -4.71
CA LEU A 284 -5.19 -14.40 -4.51
C LEU A 284 -5.48 -13.05 -5.15
N LEU A 285 -5.23 -11.95 -4.43
CA LEU A 285 -5.35 -10.57 -4.90
C LEU A 285 -4.02 -9.84 -4.73
N ILE A 286 -3.60 -9.12 -5.77
CA ILE A 286 -2.34 -8.37 -5.80
C ILE A 286 -2.61 -6.94 -6.26
N ALA A 287 -2.21 -5.96 -5.45
CA ALA A 287 -2.23 -4.56 -5.84
C ALA A 287 -1.04 -4.26 -6.77
N ASP A 288 -1.31 -4.01 -8.04
CA ASP A 288 -0.34 -3.57 -9.04
C ASP A 288 -0.40 -2.04 -9.16
N ALA A 289 0.25 -1.38 -8.21
CA ALA A 289 0.14 0.06 -8.04
C ALA A 289 0.60 0.86 -9.27
N GLY A 290 1.60 0.38 -9.98
CA GLY A 290 2.13 1.06 -11.16
C GLY A 290 1.19 1.07 -12.36
N ASP A 291 0.33 0.06 -12.47
CA ASP A 291 -0.70 -0.03 -13.50
C ASP A 291 -2.11 0.31 -12.96
N HIS A 292 -2.16 0.91 -11.77
CA HIS A 292 -3.39 1.46 -11.18
C HIS A 292 -4.54 0.46 -11.02
N ARG A 293 -4.22 -0.80 -10.66
CA ARG A 293 -5.18 -1.91 -10.64
C ARG A 293 -4.92 -2.89 -9.50
N VAL A 294 -5.89 -3.76 -9.27
CA VAL A 294 -5.74 -5.00 -8.51
C VAL A 294 -5.99 -6.17 -9.45
N LEU A 295 -5.07 -7.12 -9.49
CA LEU A 295 -5.22 -8.38 -10.21
C LEU A 295 -5.61 -9.50 -9.25
N GLY A 296 -6.47 -10.44 -9.72
CA GLY A 296 -6.94 -11.57 -8.94
C GLY A 296 -6.86 -12.89 -9.67
N TRP A 297 -6.56 -13.96 -8.94
CA TRP A 297 -6.52 -15.33 -9.42
C TRP A 297 -7.44 -16.23 -8.59
N SER A 298 -8.32 -16.98 -9.25
CA SER A 298 -9.16 -17.99 -8.62
C SER A 298 -9.27 -19.23 -9.51
N PRO A 299 -8.79 -20.40 -9.04
CA PRO A 299 -8.08 -20.63 -7.77
C PRO A 299 -6.73 -19.92 -7.71
N GLN A 300 -6.11 -19.92 -6.52
CA GLN A 300 -4.73 -19.45 -6.40
C GLN A 300 -3.82 -20.14 -7.42
N PRO A 301 -2.89 -19.41 -8.06
CA PRO A 301 -2.02 -19.99 -9.08
C PRO A 301 -0.91 -20.83 -8.43
N ASP A 302 -0.63 -21.99 -9.02
CA ASP A 302 0.52 -22.85 -8.74
C ASP A 302 1.62 -22.74 -9.81
N THR A 303 1.37 -21.95 -10.84
CA THR A 303 2.29 -21.60 -11.93
C THR A 303 2.01 -20.17 -12.40
N ASP A 304 2.91 -19.60 -13.17
CA ASP A 304 2.66 -18.32 -13.85
C ASP A 304 1.54 -18.48 -14.88
N ARG A 305 0.47 -17.75 -14.69
CA ARG A 305 -0.71 -17.72 -15.58
C ARG A 305 -1.39 -16.36 -15.55
N ASP A 306 -2.27 -16.13 -16.51
CA ASP A 306 -3.10 -14.92 -16.55
C ASP A 306 -4.00 -14.82 -15.31
N ALA A 307 -4.20 -13.59 -14.85
CA ALA A 307 -5.18 -13.27 -13.83
C ALA A 307 -6.61 -13.48 -14.38
N ASP A 308 -7.52 -13.85 -13.48
CA ASP A 308 -8.94 -14.06 -13.78
C ASP A 308 -9.77 -12.79 -13.55
N LEU A 309 -9.24 -11.82 -12.78
CA LEU A 309 -9.95 -10.62 -12.33
C LEU A 309 -9.04 -9.41 -12.44
N VAL A 310 -9.61 -8.27 -12.86
CA VAL A 310 -9.01 -6.93 -12.75
C VAL A 310 -10.00 -5.96 -12.13
N VAL A 311 -9.54 -5.19 -11.13
CA VAL A 311 -10.31 -4.11 -10.49
C VAL A 311 -9.53 -2.81 -10.62
N GLY A 312 -10.22 -1.69 -10.88
CA GLY A 312 -9.59 -0.37 -11.00
C GLY A 312 -9.25 0.06 -12.44
N GLN A 313 -9.24 -0.90 -13.38
CA GLN A 313 -9.08 -0.64 -14.81
C GLN A 313 -10.20 -1.32 -15.61
N PRO A 314 -10.52 -0.85 -16.83
CA PRO A 314 -11.60 -1.43 -17.63
C PRO A 314 -11.28 -2.83 -18.18
N ASP A 315 -10.00 -3.16 -18.28
CA ASP A 315 -9.49 -4.43 -18.80
C ASP A 315 -8.05 -4.68 -18.33
N PHE A 316 -7.47 -5.82 -18.73
CA PHE A 316 -6.13 -6.23 -18.31
C PHE A 316 -4.98 -5.47 -19.00
N ILE A 317 -5.25 -4.80 -20.11
CA ILE A 317 -4.24 -4.09 -20.90
C ILE A 317 -4.22 -2.59 -20.66
N SER A 318 -5.24 -2.06 -19.99
CA SER A 318 -5.30 -0.65 -19.59
C SER A 318 -4.47 -0.41 -18.34
N SER A 319 -3.77 0.72 -18.31
CA SER A 319 -2.98 1.23 -17.19
C SER A 319 -3.14 2.74 -17.04
N ASP A 320 -4.35 3.23 -17.31
CA ASP A 320 -4.63 4.65 -17.34
C ASP A 320 -4.58 5.25 -15.93
N GLU A 321 -3.73 6.26 -15.77
CA GLU A 321 -3.77 7.15 -14.63
C GLU A 321 -4.83 8.22 -14.86
N TRP A 322 -5.75 8.38 -13.94
CA TRP A 322 -6.85 9.35 -14.02
C TRP A 322 -6.60 10.63 -13.21
N PRO A 323 -5.62 11.49 -13.60
CA PRO A 323 -5.31 12.68 -12.82
C PRO A 323 -6.21 13.87 -13.09
N TYR A 324 -6.90 13.89 -14.23
CA TYR A 324 -7.62 15.08 -14.74
C TYR A 324 -9.11 14.87 -15.04
N GLY A 325 -9.60 13.65 -14.89
CA GLY A 325 -11.02 13.32 -15.01
C GLY A 325 -11.72 13.30 -13.64
N PRO A 326 -13.05 13.25 -13.61
CA PRO A 326 -13.75 13.00 -12.35
C PRO A 326 -13.32 11.61 -11.82
N HIS A 327 -12.94 11.58 -10.54
CA HIS A 327 -12.69 10.33 -9.86
C HIS A 327 -14.01 9.59 -9.69
N THR A 328 -13.96 8.27 -9.76
CA THR A 328 -15.14 7.40 -9.67
C THR A 328 -14.93 6.36 -8.57
N ASN A 329 -15.94 5.57 -8.29
CA ASN A 329 -15.87 4.52 -7.29
C ASN A 329 -15.28 3.20 -7.82
N ASP A 330 -14.89 3.14 -9.08
CA ASP A 330 -14.38 1.95 -9.78
C ASP A 330 -12.98 2.12 -10.38
N ARG A 331 -12.32 3.26 -10.11
CA ARG A 331 -10.98 3.60 -10.62
C ARG A 331 -10.01 3.92 -9.50
N PHE A 332 -8.76 3.54 -9.70
CA PHE A 332 -7.68 3.77 -8.74
C PHE A 332 -6.58 4.65 -9.31
N ARG A 333 -5.83 5.23 -8.39
CA ARG A 333 -4.60 5.93 -8.69
C ARG A 333 -3.53 5.51 -7.68
N PHE A 334 -2.58 4.69 -8.11
CA PHE A 334 -1.55 4.08 -7.27
C PHE A 334 -2.15 3.37 -6.04
N PRO A 335 -2.90 2.26 -6.22
CA PRO A 335 -3.40 1.47 -5.09
C PRO A 335 -2.22 0.76 -4.42
N TYR A 336 -1.80 1.23 -3.24
CA TYR A 336 -0.64 0.65 -2.55
C TYR A 336 -1.01 -0.46 -1.58
N ALA A 337 -2.26 -0.53 -1.13
CA ALA A 337 -2.70 -1.62 -0.28
C ALA A 337 -4.07 -2.15 -0.68
N VAL A 338 -4.24 -3.44 -0.44
CA VAL A 338 -5.48 -4.19 -0.68
C VAL A 338 -5.77 -5.08 0.52
N CYS A 339 -7.03 -5.18 0.92
CA CYS A 339 -7.43 -5.99 2.06
C CYS A 339 -8.72 -6.74 1.76
N LEU A 340 -8.74 -8.03 2.06
CA LEU A 340 -9.93 -8.88 2.03
C LEU A 340 -10.10 -9.50 3.43
N ASP A 341 -11.26 -9.33 4.04
CA ASP A 341 -11.58 -9.87 5.36
C ASP A 341 -12.99 -10.45 5.40
N ASP A 342 -13.12 -11.63 5.96
CA ASP A 342 -14.39 -12.33 6.19
C ASP A 342 -14.60 -12.74 7.67
N SER A 343 -13.71 -12.27 8.54
CA SER A 343 -13.66 -12.68 9.95
C SER A 343 -14.89 -12.27 10.76
N SER A 344 -15.67 -11.29 10.29
CA SER A 344 -16.96 -10.90 10.89
C SER A 344 -18.14 -11.76 10.40
N GLY A 345 -17.91 -12.73 9.51
CA GLY A 345 -18.95 -13.51 8.84
C GLY A 345 -19.58 -12.81 7.64
N ALA A 346 -19.12 -11.59 7.31
CA ALA A 346 -19.44 -10.88 6.08
C ALA A 346 -18.12 -10.53 5.38
N GLU A 347 -17.98 -10.96 4.14
CA GLU A 347 -16.80 -10.62 3.33
C GLU A 347 -16.77 -9.11 3.05
N ARG A 348 -15.60 -8.50 3.19
CA ARG A 348 -15.35 -7.08 2.88
C ARG A 348 -14.05 -6.98 2.11
N PHE A 349 -14.08 -6.21 1.04
CA PHE A 349 -12.93 -5.87 0.24
C PHE A 349 -12.62 -4.38 0.37
N ALA A 350 -11.34 -4.02 0.46
CA ALA A 350 -10.92 -2.63 0.56
C ALA A 350 -9.65 -2.37 -0.24
N VAL A 351 -9.55 -1.16 -0.80
CA VAL A 351 -8.38 -0.69 -1.55
C VAL A 351 -7.96 0.68 -1.02
N ALA A 352 -6.69 0.81 -0.65
CA ALA A 352 -6.08 2.11 -0.42
C ALA A 352 -5.75 2.78 -1.76
N ASP A 353 -6.62 3.67 -2.20
CA ASP A 353 -6.46 4.48 -3.41
C ASP A 353 -5.57 5.68 -3.08
N THR A 354 -4.26 5.39 -2.94
CA THR A 354 -3.27 6.19 -2.24
C THR A 354 -3.13 7.60 -2.80
N ALA A 355 -2.94 7.75 -4.10
CA ALA A 355 -2.77 9.07 -4.71
C ALA A 355 -4.09 9.86 -4.82
N ASN A 356 -5.22 9.25 -4.49
CA ASN A 356 -6.50 9.91 -4.30
C ASN A 356 -6.85 10.13 -2.82
N ASN A 357 -5.93 9.81 -1.90
CA ASN A 357 -6.07 10.09 -0.47
C ASN A 357 -7.37 9.54 0.14
N ARG A 358 -7.74 8.30 -0.23
CA ARG A 358 -8.99 7.68 0.19
C ARG A 358 -8.87 6.16 0.33
N ILE A 359 -9.82 5.56 1.04
CA ILE A 359 -10.05 4.13 1.04
C ILE A 359 -11.38 3.86 0.36
N LEU A 360 -11.38 2.98 -0.59
CA LEU A 360 -12.59 2.44 -1.23
C LEU A 360 -12.92 1.09 -0.59
N LEU A 361 -14.21 0.88 -0.27
CA LEU A 361 -14.69 -0.34 0.39
C LEU A 361 -15.89 -0.93 -0.36
N TRP A 362 -15.94 -2.24 -0.36
CA TRP A 362 -17.06 -3.05 -0.87
C TRP A 362 -17.56 -4.00 0.20
N ASP A 363 -18.88 -4.17 0.27
CA ASP A 363 -19.51 -5.29 0.97
C ASP A 363 -19.43 -6.54 0.07
N GLY A 364 -18.38 -7.34 0.22
CA GLY A 364 -18.00 -8.46 -0.62
C GLY A 364 -17.12 -8.07 -1.82
N MET A 365 -16.57 -9.06 -2.51
CA MET A 365 -15.82 -8.83 -3.75
C MET A 365 -16.68 -8.11 -4.80
N PRO A 366 -16.08 -7.22 -5.62
CA PRO A 366 -16.80 -6.42 -6.61
C PRO A 366 -17.53 -7.25 -7.67
N ASP A 367 -17.13 -8.50 -7.89
CA ASP A 367 -17.83 -9.44 -8.73
C ASP A 367 -18.48 -10.54 -7.88
N GLY A 368 -19.66 -10.97 -8.29
CA GLY A 368 -20.28 -12.17 -7.76
C GLY A 368 -19.35 -13.39 -7.92
N PRO A 369 -19.73 -14.59 -7.49
CA PRO A 369 -18.84 -15.74 -7.49
C PRO A 369 -18.15 -15.82 -8.84
N LEU A 370 -16.82 -15.89 -8.84
CA LEU A 370 -15.97 -16.05 -10.02
C LEU A 370 -16.49 -17.30 -10.76
N GLY A 371 -17.53 -17.10 -11.57
CA GLY A 371 -18.20 -18.16 -12.29
C GLY A 371 -17.38 -18.52 -13.52
N ARG A 372 -16.78 -19.70 -13.52
CA ARG A 372 -16.51 -20.36 -14.81
C ARG A 372 -17.81 -20.33 -15.58
N GLY A 373 -17.81 -19.73 -16.78
CA GLY A 373 -18.94 -19.85 -17.69
C GLY A 373 -19.32 -21.33 -17.80
N ALA A 374 -20.61 -21.64 -17.79
CA ALA A 374 -21.12 -22.99 -17.81
C ALA A 374 -20.67 -23.81 -19.05
N ASP A 375 -19.87 -23.26 -19.93
CA ASP A 375 -19.37 -23.82 -21.19
C ASP A 375 -17.85 -24.10 -21.18
N GLY A 376 -17.13 -23.84 -20.06
CA GLY A 376 -15.70 -24.21 -19.93
C GLY A 376 -14.74 -23.46 -20.84
N THR A 377 -15.16 -22.35 -21.42
CA THR A 377 -14.26 -21.46 -22.18
C THR A 377 -13.55 -20.49 -21.24
N ASP A 378 -12.23 -20.39 -21.35
CA ASP A 378 -11.37 -19.43 -20.63
C ASP A 378 -11.70 -17.99 -21.06
N GLY A 379 -12.73 -17.42 -20.47
CA GLY A 379 -13.04 -16.00 -20.59
C GLY A 379 -12.73 -15.34 -19.27
N GLY A 380 -11.56 -14.73 -19.14
CA GLY A 380 -11.23 -13.89 -17.99
C GLY A 380 -12.35 -12.87 -17.75
N THR A 381 -12.79 -12.72 -16.51
CA THR A 381 -13.81 -11.75 -16.15
C THR A 381 -13.18 -10.36 -16.15
N VAL A 382 -13.53 -9.55 -17.14
CA VAL A 382 -13.07 -8.16 -17.26
C VAL A 382 -14.09 -7.27 -16.56
N CYS A 383 -13.64 -6.55 -15.54
CA CYS A 383 -14.43 -5.50 -14.94
C CYS A 383 -14.42 -4.26 -15.85
N ARG A 384 -15.56 -3.93 -16.46
CA ARG A 384 -15.69 -2.74 -17.34
C ARG A 384 -16.52 -1.64 -16.67
N GLY A 385 -16.17 -0.37 -16.97
CA GLY A 385 -16.93 0.80 -16.54
C GLY A 385 -18.37 0.81 -17.09
N ALA A 386 -19.20 1.66 -16.50
CA ALA A 386 -20.66 1.71 -16.65
C ALA A 386 -21.24 1.98 -18.06
N ASP A 387 -20.42 2.10 -19.11
CA ASP A 387 -20.85 2.41 -20.49
C ASP A 387 -21.07 1.20 -21.42
N GLY A 388 -20.94 0.00 -20.88
CA GLY A 388 -21.51 -1.29 -21.33
C GLY A 388 -21.74 -1.56 -22.81
N THR A 389 -20.72 -1.57 -23.67
CA THR A 389 -20.91 -1.91 -25.08
C THR A 389 -20.47 -3.30 -25.52
N ASP A 390 -19.91 -4.14 -24.65
CA ASP A 390 -19.65 -5.56 -24.95
C ASP A 390 -19.91 -6.43 -23.72
N GLY A 391 -20.58 -7.53 -23.85
CA GLY A 391 -21.17 -8.40 -22.84
C GLY A 391 -20.27 -9.00 -21.75
N GLY A 392 -19.30 -8.25 -21.23
CA GLY A 392 -18.49 -8.57 -20.06
C GLY A 392 -19.19 -8.16 -18.76
N THR A 393 -18.96 -8.89 -17.67
CA THR A 393 -19.47 -8.55 -16.36
C THR A 393 -18.80 -7.25 -15.89
N VAL A 394 -19.59 -6.18 -15.67
CA VAL A 394 -19.11 -4.90 -15.16
C VAL A 394 -18.76 -5.09 -13.69
N CYS A 395 -17.53 -4.76 -13.28
CA CYS A 395 -17.19 -4.68 -11.86
C CYS A 395 -18.07 -3.66 -11.17
N ARG A 396 -18.65 -4.06 -10.06
CA ARG A 396 -19.38 -3.13 -9.20
C ARG A 396 -18.38 -2.14 -8.58
N GLY A 397 -18.64 -0.85 -8.73
CA GLY A 397 -17.87 0.17 -8.03
C GLY A 397 -18.00 0.05 -6.51
N ALA A 398 -17.11 0.71 -5.78
CA ALA A 398 -17.12 0.71 -4.31
C ALA A 398 -18.46 1.18 -3.74
N ASP A 399 -18.88 0.53 -2.66
CA ASP A 399 -20.10 0.89 -1.93
C ASP A 399 -19.86 2.11 -1.03
N TYR A 400 -18.60 2.23 -0.49
CA TYR A 400 -18.25 3.25 0.49
C TYR A 400 -16.90 3.90 0.19
N VAL A 401 -16.73 5.12 0.68
CA VAL A 401 -15.48 5.87 0.64
C VAL A 401 -15.15 6.43 2.01
N LEU A 402 -13.91 6.24 2.47
CA LEU A 402 -13.39 6.84 3.69
C LEU A 402 -12.40 7.94 3.34
N ALA A 403 -12.28 8.91 4.23
CA ALA A 403 -11.38 10.06 4.17
C ALA A 403 -11.71 11.12 3.12
N GLN A 404 -12.67 10.88 2.23
CA GLN A 404 -13.20 11.88 1.31
C GLN A 404 -14.71 12.05 1.50
N PRO A 405 -15.30 13.21 1.17
CA PRO A 405 -16.72 13.44 1.32
C PRO A 405 -17.56 12.68 0.27
N ASP A 406 -16.97 12.36 -0.87
CA ASP A 406 -17.61 11.65 -1.98
C ASP A 406 -16.57 10.92 -2.85
N PHE A 407 -17.04 10.13 -3.83
CA PHE A 407 -16.18 9.40 -4.75
C PHE A 407 -15.44 10.28 -5.79
N GLY A 408 -15.87 11.50 -5.97
CA GLY A 408 -15.25 12.46 -6.88
C GLY A 408 -14.10 13.27 -6.27
N SER A 409 -13.97 13.25 -4.96
CA SER A 409 -12.98 14.02 -4.21
C SER A 409 -11.69 13.24 -3.99
N ASN A 410 -10.53 13.95 -3.97
CA ASN A 410 -9.21 13.33 -3.83
C ASN A 410 -8.20 14.19 -3.05
N GLY A 411 -8.65 15.20 -2.35
CA GLY A 411 -7.78 16.17 -1.67
C GLY A 411 -6.99 15.57 -0.51
N GLU A 412 -5.68 15.84 -0.46
CA GLU A 412 -4.91 15.61 0.75
C GLU A 412 -5.59 16.29 1.94
N ASN A 413 -5.94 15.51 2.96
CA ASN A 413 -6.69 16.03 4.10
C ASN A 413 -7.94 16.85 3.68
N ARG A 414 -8.61 16.46 2.58
CA ARG A 414 -9.78 17.18 2.00
C ARG A 414 -9.48 18.64 1.65
N TRP A 415 -8.23 18.96 1.34
CA TRP A 415 -7.73 20.33 1.13
C TRP A 415 -7.96 21.28 2.33
N THR A 416 -8.03 20.72 3.54
CA THR A 416 -8.27 21.49 4.77
C THR A 416 -7.14 21.30 5.78
N SER A 417 -7.41 20.62 6.88
CA SER A 417 -6.43 20.31 7.90
C SER A 417 -6.49 18.82 8.26
N VAL A 418 -5.43 18.33 8.90
CA VAL A 418 -5.40 16.97 9.42
C VAL A 418 -6.48 16.78 10.45
N GLN A 419 -7.40 15.86 10.22
CA GLN A 419 -8.53 15.51 11.08
C GLN A 419 -8.56 13.98 11.28
N HIS A 420 -9.39 13.48 12.20
CA HIS A 420 -9.56 12.03 12.38
C HIS A 420 -10.10 11.33 11.13
N ASN A 421 -10.93 12.02 10.35
CA ASN A 421 -11.62 11.49 9.17
C ASN A 421 -10.98 11.91 7.84
N THR A 422 -9.70 12.30 7.82
CA THR A 422 -8.95 12.66 6.61
C THR A 422 -7.72 11.77 6.48
N LEU A 423 -7.17 11.66 5.29
CA LEU A 423 -5.94 10.93 4.99
C LEU A 423 -5.05 11.75 4.04
N CYS A 424 -3.75 11.45 4.11
CA CYS A 424 -2.74 11.93 3.18
C CYS A 424 -1.80 10.76 2.84
N TRP A 425 -1.84 10.30 1.60
CA TRP A 425 -1.03 9.18 1.13
C TRP A 425 -1.17 7.92 2.02
N PRO A 426 -2.37 7.30 2.14
CA PRO A 426 -2.52 6.02 2.83
C PRO A 426 -1.73 4.93 2.10
N TYR A 427 -0.79 4.29 2.79
CA TYR A 427 0.13 3.32 2.19
C TYR A 427 -0.21 1.88 2.51
N GLY A 428 -0.45 1.57 3.76
CA GLY A 428 -0.73 0.23 4.25
C GLY A 428 -2.10 0.15 4.91
N MET A 429 -2.68 -1.03 4.88
CA MET A 429 -4.01 -1.26 5.41
C MET A 429 -4.15 -2.69 5.93
N SER A 430 -4.86 -2.84 7.04
CA SER A 430 -5.24 -4.16 7.57
C SER A 430 -6.63 -4.09 8.16
N MET A 431 -7.49 -5.02 7.77
CA MET A 431 -8.85 -5.11 8.26
C MET A 431 -9.07 -6.42 9.00
N ARG A 432 -9.77 -6.34 10.13
CA ARG A 432 -10.19 -7.51 10.88
C ARG A 432 -11.54 -7.25 11.54
N GLY A 433 -12.55 -7.94 11.09
CA GLY A 433 -13.93 -7.74 11.54
C GLY A 433 -14.38 -6.28 11.37
N ASP A 434 -14.79 -5.65 12.42
CA ASP A 434 -15.26 -4.26 12.42
C ASP A 434 -14.15 -3.22 12.70
N THR A 435 -12.88 -3.64 12.58
CA THR A 435 -11.71 -2.74 12.76
C THR A 435 -10.89 -2.69 11.47
N LEU A 436 -10.58 -1.47 11.03
CA LEU A 436 -9.68 -1.17 9.92
C LEU A 436 -8.55 -0.28 10.42
N ALA A 437 -7.31 -0.71 10.23
CA ALA A 437 -6.11 0.09 10.47
C ALA A 437 -5.55 0.61 9.15
N VAL A 438 -5.17 1.87 9.10
CA VAL A 438 -4.63 2.53 7.90
C VAL A 438 -3.35 3.28 8.24
N SER A 439 -2.25 2.96 7.58
CA SER A 439 -1.01 3.74 7.64
C SER A 439 -1.16 5.02 6.82
N ASP A 440 -1.44 6.13 7.49
CA ASP A 440 -1.61 7.47 6.92
C ASP A 440 -0.25 8.17 6.84
N SER A 441 0.58 7.72 5.87
CA SER A 441 2.00 8.00 5.78
C SER A 441 2.32 9.48 5.66
N GLY A 442 1.57 10.23 4.88
CA GLY A 442 1.77 11.66 4.69
C GLY A 442 1.45 12.49 5.94
N ASN A 443 0.68 11.94 6.88
CA ASN A 443 0.38 12.55 8.17
C ASN A 443 1.18 11.92 9.33
N ASN A 444 2.12 11.01 9.07
CA ASN A 444 2.99 10.38 10.07
C ASN A 444 2.22 9.66 11.19
N ARG A 445 1.18 8.92 10.84
CA ARG A 445 0.28 8.29 11.81
C ARG A 445 -0.33 6.99 11.28
N VAL A 446 -0.91 6.22 12.20
CA VAL A 446 -1.87 5.15 11.90
C VAL A 446 -3.23 5.54 12.41
N MET A 447 -4.25 5.39 11.59
CA MET A 447 -5.66 5.62 11.95
C MET A 447 -6.38 4.29 12.10
N LEU A 448 -7.05 4.09 13.22
CA LEU A 448 -8.00 3.00 13.38
C LEU A 448 -9.42 3.52 13.10
N TRP A 449 -10.15 2.75 12.31
CA TRP A 449 -11.56 2.98 12.00
C TRP A 449 -12.36 1.80 12.55
N ARG A 450 -13.57 2.09 13.03
CA ARG A 450 -14.49 1.06 13.50
C ARG A 450 -15.81 1.18 12.77
N LYS A 451 -16.38 0.04 12.39
CA LYS A 451 -17.73 -0.03 11.83
C LYS A 451 -18.72 -0.07 12.97
N SER A 452 -19.71 0.83 12.93
CA SER A 452 -20.83 0.78 13.87
C SER A 452 -21.71 -0.43 13.56
N SER A 453 -22.10 -1.15 14.61
CA SER A 453 -23.01 -2.30 14.54
C SER A 453 -24.42 -1.89 14.15
#